data_df698162c422c5cdfbd66ef777ca8b2a
#
_entry.id   df698162c422c5cdfbd66ef777ca8b2a
#
_cell.length_a   1.000
_cell.length_b   1.000
_cell.length_c   1.000
_cell.angle_alpha   90.00
_cell.angle_beta   90.00
_cell.angle_gamma   90.00
#
_symmetry.space_group_name_H-M   'P 1'
#
loop_
_entity.id
_entity.type
_entity.pdbx_description
1 polymer ?
#
loop_
_entity_poly.entity_id
_entity_poly.type
_entity_poly.pdbx_seq_one_letter_code
_entity_poly.pdbx_strand_id
1 'polypeptide(L)'
;MADKCDLCLLGLIILSSLLTGTSGVTKFISSGENVSLSCNKALSDCKSTTWVHYNRFRPSEVELITGGIKNKDTERHERLSLESDCSLNIKNVTVEDYGVYSCRQYMNGEQQGPGADVHLHVLHVSVSSSSSSSSSSSSSSSSSQTEINPGRSVTLSCQWYSYYGLSCEYLVSSGGFELLWVNQAGVDLKTDSRYQIFSPSSSARYRCILTLTTTLLNEDDNREWRCQLTEYYQLKTSVRYTVKYSGEKQHCKI
;
A
#
# COMPACT_ATOMS: atom_id res chain seq x y z
N MET A 1 48.67 5.13 -34.36
CA MET A 1 48.32 5.76 -33.07
C MET A 1 46.80 5.61 -32.92
N ALA A 2 46.41 4.41 -32.58
CA ALA A 2 45.02 4.04 -32.37
C ALA A 2 44.86 3.74 -30.87
N ASP A 3 44.00 4.47 -30.28
CA ASP A 3 42.88 4.12 -29.41
C ASP A 3 43.17 3.66 -27.99
N LYS A 4 43.74 4.59 -27.22
CA LYS A 4 43.65 4.53 -25.75
C LYS A 4 42.28 4.98 -25.21
N CYS A 5 41.41 5.57 -26.03
CA CYS A 5 40.06 6.01 -25.62
C CYS A 5 39.03 4.88 -25.57
N ASP A 6 39.11 3.87 -26.45
CA ASP A 6 38.13 2.79 -26.51
C ASP A 6 38.23 1.83 -25.33
N LEU A 7 39.44 1.61 -24.80
CA LEU A 7 39.61 0.78 -23.60
C LEU A 7 39.03 1.43 -22.33
N CYS A 8 39.09 2.77 -22.23
CA CYS A 8 38.50 3.48 -21.09
C CYS A 8 36.97 3.45 -21.12
N LEU A 9 36.33 3.56 -22.30
CA LEU A 9 34.90 3.49 -22.45
C LEU A 9 34.36 2.07 -22.16
N LEU A 10 35.04 1.03 -22.65
CA LEU A 10 34.67 -0.36 -22.34
C LEU A 10 34.83 -0.68 -20.84
N GLY A 11 35.88 -0.15 -20.18
CA GLY A 11 36.07 -0.30 -18.74
C GLY A 11 34.99 0.37 -17.91
N LEU A 12 34.46 1.54 -18.33
CA LEU A 12 33.36 2.24 -17.67
C LEU A 12 32.05 1.52 -17.85
N ILE A 13 31.78 0.92 -19.00
CA ILE A 13 30.55 0.15 -19.25
C ILE A 13 30.53 -1.15 -18.43
N ILE A 14 31.69 -1.82 -18.29
CA ILE A 14 31.78 -3.04 -17.48
C ILE A 14 31.69 -2.73 -16.00
N LEU A 15 32.21 -1.59 -15.54
CA LEU A 15 32.11 -1.20 -14.13
C LEU A 15 30.70 -0.78 -13.71
N SER A 16 29.93 -0.21 -14.64
CA SER A 16 28.50 0.15 -14.38
C SER A 16 27.58 -1.07 -14.31
N SER A 17 27.95 -2.19 -14.93
CA SER A 17 27.15 -3.44 -14.87
C SER A 17 27.41 -4.26 -13.60
N LEU A 18 28.47 -3.97 -12.84
CA LEU A 18 28.78 -4.64 -11.57
C LEU A 18 28.15 -3.96 -10.34
N LEU A 19 27.51 -2.79 -10.53
CA LEU A 19 26.77 -2.08 -9.49
C LEU A 19 25.27 -2.39 -9.49
N THR A 20 24.85 -3.51 -10.08
CA THR A 20 23.52 -4.07 -9.79
C THR A 20 23.54 -4.68 -8.39
N GLY A 21 23.70 -3.82 -7.39
CA GLY A 21 23.19 -4.14 -6.07
C GLY A 21 21.72 -4.60 -6.26
N THR A 22 21.35 -5.68 -5.61
CA THR A 22 20.00 -6.21 -5.57
C THR A 22 19.02 -5.14 -5.03
N SER A 23 18.68 -4.16 -5.87
CA SER A 23 17.60 -3.24 -5.55
C SER A 23 16.33 -4.07 -5.56
N GLY A 24 15.74 -4.25 -4.38
CA GLY A 24 14.47 -4.97 -4.25
C GLY A 24 13.42 -4.40 -5.18
N VAL A 25 12.55 -5.25 -5.70
CA VAL A 25 11.41 -4.82 -6.52
C VAL A 25 10.42 -4.06 -5.64
N THR A 26 10.01 -2.88 -6.06
CA THR A 26 8.99 -2.11 -5.35
C THR A 26 7.60 -2.38 -5.93
N LYS A 27 6.62 -2.68 -5.07
CA LYS A 27 5.21 -2.87 -5.41
C LYS A 27 4.35 -1.89 -4.61
N PHE A 28 3.40 -1.27 -5.29
CA PHE A 28 2.38 -0.40 -4.69
C PHE A 28 1.02 -1.05 -4.90
N ILE A 29 0.22 -1.11 -3.84
CA ILE A 29 -1.09 -1.78 -3.84
C ILE A 29 -2.08 -1.00 -2.99
N SER A 30 -3.35 -1.09 -3.34
CA SER A 30 -4.45 -0.59 -2.52
C SER A 30 -4.94 -1.66 -1.55
N SER A 31 -5.30 -1.27 -0.35
CA SER A 31 -5.94 -2.19 0.60
C SER A 31 -7.21 -2.80 0.00
N GLY A 32 -7.44 -4.09 0.27
CA GLY A 32 -8.55 -4.85 -0.30
C GLY A 32 -8.23 -5.56 -1.62
N GLU A 33 -7.15 -5.19 -2.32
CA GLU A 33 -6.72 -5.83 -3.56
C GLU A 33 -5.86 -7.07 -3.28
N ASN A 34 -5.61 -7.86 -4.32
CA ASN A 34 -4.72 -9.01 -4.28
C ASN A 34 -3.39 -8.66 -4.95
N VAL A 35 -2.28 -9.16 -4.41
CA VAL A 35 -0.95 -8.92 -4.98
C VAL A 35 -0.17 -10.24 -5.10
N SER A 36 0.56 -10.38 -6.21
CA SER A 36 1.54 -11.44 -6.40
C SER A 36 2.95 -10.85 -6.31
N LEU A 37 3.78 -11.45 -5.46
CA LEU A 37 5.18 -11.08 -5.23
C LEU A 37 6.08 -12.12 -5.87
N SER A 38 6.82 -11.73 -6.90
CA SER A 38 7.63 -12.66 -7.70
C SER A 38 8.90 -13.09 -6.99
N CYS A 39 9.19 -14.39 -7.01
CA CYS A 39 10.46 -14.96 -6.58
C CYS A 39 11.39 -15.15 -7.79
N ASN A 40 12.10 -14.08 -8.19
CA ASN A 40 12.88 -14.05 -9.43
C ASN A 40 14.05 -15.06 -9.51
N LYS A 41 14.31 -15.80 -8.43
CA LYS A 41 15.42 -16.78 -8.34
C LYS A 41 14.93 -18.14 -7.85
N ALA A 42 13.64 -18.42 -8.02
CA ALA A 42 13.07 -19.70 -7.59
C ALA A 42 13.68 -20.88 -8.35
N LEU A 43 13.93 -21.97 -7.62
CA LEU A 43 14.20 -23.28 -8.18
C LEU A 43 12.88 -23.92 -8.62
N SER A 44 12.96 -24.89 -9.53
CA SER A 44 11.81 -25.35 -10.32
C SER A 44 10.67 -26.01 -9.53
N ASP A 45 10.86 -26.40 -8.26
CA ASP A 45 9.87 -27.18 -7.53
C ASP A 45 9.28 -26.49 -6.28
N CYS A 46 9.65 -25.26 -6.01
CA CYS A 46 9.30 -24.45 -4.83
C CYS A 46 9.58 -25.08 -3.46
N LYS A 47 10.00 -26.36 -3.39
CA LYS A 47 10.32 -27.04 -2.12
C LYS A 47 11.56 -26.46 -1.43
N SER A 48 12.35 -25.73 -2.16
CA SER A 48 13.52 -25.00 -1.65
C SER A 48 13.17 -23.57 -1.25
N THR A 49 11.93 -23.12 -1.48
CA THR A 49 11.53 -21.71 -1.35
C THR A 49 11.03 -21.42 0.06
N THR A 50 11.61 -20.39 0.66
CA THR A 50 11.14 -19.81 1.92
C THR A 50 10.81 -18.34 1.67
N TRP A 51 9.60 -17.92 2.05
CA TRP A 51 9.19 -16.53 2.07
C TRP A 51 9.17 -16.02 3.50
N VAL A 52 9.88 -14.94 3.76
CA VAL A 52 9.88 -14.23 5.03
C VAL A 52 9.33 -12.82 4.84
N HIS A 53 8.68 -12.30 5.87
CA HIS A 53 8.17 -10.94 5.93
C HIS A 53 8.68 -10.24 7.17
N TYR A 54 9.04 -8.97 7.02
CA TYR A 54 9.30 -8.07 8.13
C TYR A 54 8.84 -6.65 7.82
N ASN A 55 8.39 -5.96 8.85
CA ASN A 55 8.04 -4.56 8.77
C ASN A 55 8.56 -3.82 10.01
N ARG A 56 8.40 -2.49 10.02
CA ARG A 56 8.94 -1.68 11.12
C ARG A 56 8.19 -1.79 12.44
N PHE A 57 6.96 -2.31 12.41
CA PHE A 57 6.19 -2.60 13.63
C PHE A 57 6.58 -3.95 14.26
N ARG A 58 7.02 -4.87 13.42
CA ARG A 58 7.48 -6.20 13.83
C ARG A 58 8.89 -6.40 13.24
N PRO A 59 9.94 -5.99 13.95
CA PRO A 59 11.31 -6.07 13.43
C PRO A 59 11.84 -7.51 13.34
N SER A 60 11.18 -8.48 13.99
CA SER A 60 11.50 -9.90 13.81
C SER A 60 10.94 -10.42 12.50
N GLU A 61 11.76 -11.17 11.76
CA GLU A 61 11.31 -11.89 10.57
C GLU A 61 10.22 -12.89 10.93
N VAL A 62 9.19 -12.94 10.10
CA VAL A 62 8.11 -13.92 10.19
C VAL A 62 8.17 -14.81 8.96
N GLU A 63 8.39 -16.10 9.15
CA GLU A 63 8.33 -17.07 8.06
C GLU A 63 6.87 -17.32 7.66
N LEU A 64 6.55 -17.02 6.40
CA LEU A 64 5.22 -17.19 5.82
C LEU A 64 5.10 -18.55 5.10
N ILE A 65 6.15 -18.90 4.37
CA ILE A 65 6.32 -20.15 3.63
C ILE A 65 7.69 -20.71 4.01
N THR A 66 7.78 -21.98 4.33
CA THR A 66 9.05 -22.65 4.62
C THR A 66 9.13 -23.95 3.81
N GLY A 67 10.14 -24.08 2.95
CA GLY A 67 10.28 -25.23 2.08
C GLY A 67 9.07 -25.49 1.19
N GLY A 68 8.45 -24.44 0.67
CA GLY A 68 7.24 -24.52 -0.15
C GLY A 68 5.94 -24.74 0.62
N ILE A 69 6.01 -24.90 1.95
CA ILE A 69 4.85 -25.18 2.80
C ILE A 69 4.43 -23.93 3.55
N LYS A 70 3.14 -23.62 3.49
CA LYS A 70 2.55 -22.48 4.17
C LYS A 70 2.56 -22.66 5.70
N ASN A 71 3.10 -21.69 6.43
CA ASN A 71 3.13 -21.72 7.89
C ASN A 71 1.73 -21.42 8.45
N LYS A 72 1.16 -22.36 9.21
CA LYS A 72 -0.20 -22.28 9.77
C LYS A 72 -0.32 -21.35 10.97
N ASP A 73 0.78 -21.03 11.62
CA ASP A 73 0.80 -20.20 12.84
C ASP A 73 0.78 -18.69 12.53
N THR A 74 0.74 -18.33 11.26
CA THR A 74 0.64 -16.91 10.87
C THR A 74 -0.82 -16.45 10.85
N GLU A 75 -1.11 -15.31 11.46
CA GLU A 75 -2.43 -14.66 11.46
C GLU A 75 -2.99 -14.45 10.03
N ARG A 76 -2.10 -14.43 9.02
CA ARG A 76 -2.41 -14.20 7.60
C ARG A 76 -2.55 -15.48 6.78
N HIS A 77 -2.44 -16.64 7.42
CA HIS A 77 -2.40 -17.96 6.77
C HIS A 77 -3.47 -18.13 5.67
N GLU A 78 -4.73 -17.77 5.95
CA GLU A 78 -5.83 -17.93 5.00
C GLU A 78 -5.72 -17.07 3.74
N ARG A 79 -5.01 -15.94 3.84
CA ARG A 79 -4.84 -14.97 2.74
C ARG A 79 -3.63 -15.25 1.86
N LEU A 80 -2.77 -16.19 2.27
CA LEU A 80 -1.52 -16.50 1.56
C LEU A 80 -1.67 -17.76 0.69
N SER A 81 -1.08 -17.73 -0.50
CA SER A 81 -0.86 -18.91 -1.33
C SER A 81 0.49 -18.81 -2.06
N LEU A 82 1.11 -19.99 -2.30
CA LEU A 82 2.29 -20.10 -3.13
C LEU A 82 1.86 -20.57 -4.52
N GLU A 83 2.27 -19.83 -5.55
CA GLU A 83 1.98 -20.17 -6.94
C GLU A 83 3.00 -21.16 -7.49
N SER A 84 2.74 -21.71 -8.67
CA SER A 84 3.61 -22.73 -9.31
C SER A 84 5.00 -22.21 -9.70
N ASP A 85 5.15 -20.89 -9.89
CA ASP A 85 6.41 -20.19 -10.12
C ASP A 85 7.08 -19.73 -8.82
N CYS A 86 6.62 -20.21 -7.69
CA CYS A 86 7.05 -19.86 -6.34
C CYS A 86 6.80 -18.38 -5.94
N SER A 87 5.98 -17.68 -6.69
CA SER A 87 5.50 -16.35 -6.30
C SER A 87 4.56 -16.45 -5.09
N LEU A 88 4.66 -15.48 -4.17
CA LEU A 88 3.76 -15.37 -3.03
C LEU A 88 2.56 -14.51 -3.40
N ASN A 89 1.37 -15.09 -3.35
CA ASN A 89 0.12 -14.37 -3.53
C ASN A 89 -0.48 -14.01 -2.17
N ILE A 90 -0.85 -12.73 -2.01
CA ILE A 90 -1.52 -12.19 -0.83
C ILE A 90 -2.90 -11.67 -1.25
N LYS A 91 -3.96 -12.30 -0.73
CA LYS A 91 -5.34 -11.88 -0.99
C LYS A 91 -5.79 -10.84 0.01
N ASN A 92 -6.64 -9.91 -0.44
CA ASN A 92 -7.26 -8.89 0.40
C ASN A 92 -6.22 -8.16 1.27
N VAL A 93 -5.26 -7.50 0.62
CA VAL A 93 -4.16 -6.79 1.29
C VAL A 93 -4.68 -5.80 2.32
N THR A 94 -4.09 -5.80 3.49
CA THR A 94 -4.37 -4.88 4.59
C THR A 94 -3.18 -3.96 4.84
N VAL A 95 -3.36 -2.94 5.67
CA VAL A 95 -2.27 -2.03 6.05
C VAL A 95 -1.12 -2.75 6.78
N GLU A 96 -1.39 -3.89 7.41
CA GLU A 96 -0.36 -4.67 8.13
C GLU A 96 0.56 -5.45 7.19
N ASP A 97 0.16 -5.59 5.93
CA ASP A 97 0.94 -6.31 4.93
C ASP A 97 2.08 -5.48 4.32
N TYR A 98 2.14 -4.13 4.59
CA TYR A 98 3.27 -3.35 4.13
C TYR A 98 4.59 -3.86 4.74
N GLY A 99 5.68 -3.75 3.99
CA GLY A 99 6.98 -4.18 4.49
C GLY A 99 7.87 -4.78 3.41
N VAL A 100 8.85 -5.56 3.82
CA VAL A 100 9.74 -6.30 2.93
C VAL A 100 9.40 -7.77 2.98
N TYR A 101 9.27 -8.34 1.81
CA TYR A 101 9.12 -9.77 1.58
C TYR A 101 10.38 -10.28 0.91
N SER A 102 11.05 -11.25 1.52
CA SER A 102 12.26 -11.87 0.97
C SER A 102 11.99 -13.31 0.58
N CYS A 103 12.17 -13.60 -0.71
CA CYS A 103 12.17 -14.98 -1.21
C CYS A 103 13.58 -15.54 -1.12
N ARG A 104 13.78 -16.60 -0.36
CA ARG A 104 15.05 -17.29 -0.15
C ARG A 104 14.97 -18.72 -0.65
N GLN A 105 16.08 -19.19 -1.25
CA GLN A 105 16.19 -20.58 -1.70
C GLN A 105 17.14 -21.35 -0.79
N TYR A 106 16.77 -22.56 -0.40
CA TYR A 106 17.59 -23.43 0.45
C TYR A 106 17.81 -24.78 -0.20
N MET A 107 19.05 -25.27 -0.15
CA MET A 107 19.41 -26.65 -0.53
C MET A 107 20.24 -27.27 0.60
N ASN A 108 19.84 -28.45 1.06
CA ASN A 108 20.50 -29.15 2.17
C ASN A 108 20.65 -28.31 3.45
N GLY A 109 19.71 -27.41 3.71
CA GLY A 109 19.74 -26.50 4.88
C GLY A 109 20.57 -25.23 4.69
N GLU A 110 21.25 -25.04 3.55
CA GLU A 110 22.05 -23.86 3.25
C GLU A 110 21.33 -22.93 2.27
N GLN A 111 21.33 -21.63 2.55
CA GLN A 111 20.76 -20.63 1.66
C GLN A 111 21.61 -20.51 0.39
N GLN A 112 20.94 -20.57 -0.76
CA GLN A 112 21.55 -20.48 -2.08
C GLN A 112 21.51 -19.04 -2.61
N GLY A 113 22.61 -18.34 -2.43
CA GLY A 113 22.76 -16.95 -2.89
C GLY A 113 21.91 -15.93 -2.10
N PRO A 114 21.89 -14.67 -2.53
CA PRO A 114 21.10 -13.63 -1.92
C PRO A 114 19.60 -13.84 -2.21
N GLY A 115 18.74 -13.54 -1.24
CA GLY A 115 17.29 -13.52 -1.45
C GLY A 115 16.86 -12.50 -2.51
N ALA A 116 15.62 -12.65 -2.98
CA ALA A 116 14.94 -11.66 -3.82
C ALA A 116 13.98 -10.88 -2.95
N ASP A 117 14.25 -9.58 -2.76
CA ASP A 117 13.45 -8.73 -1.91
C ASP A 117 12.37 -7.99 -2.71
N VAL A 118 11.16 -7.93 -2.17
CA VAL A 118 10.04 -7.14 -2.66
C VAL A 118 9.58 -6.19 -1.57
N HIS A 119 9.62 -4.90 -1.86
CA HIS A 119 9.12 -3.85 -0.98
C HIS A 119 7.66 -3.57 -1.30
N LEU A 120 6.76 -3.96 -0.39
CA LEU A 120 5.32 -3.75 -0.56
C LEU A 120 4.88 -2.48 0.17
N HIS A 121 4.30 -1.54 -0.58
CA HIS A 121 3.71 -0.31 -0.09
C HIS A 121 2.20 -0.38 -0.19
N VAL A 122 1.49 0.04 0.85
CA VAL A 122 0.03 -0.07 0.90
C VAL A 122 -0.61 1.31 1.01
N LEU A 123 -1.57 1.60 0.11
CA LEU A 123 -2.44 2.76 0.16
C LEU A 123 -3.80 2.36 0.73
N HIS A 124 -4.30 3.13 1.70
CA HIS A 124 -5.55 2.85 2.39
C HIS A 124 -6.35 4.13 2.62
N VAL A 125 -7.67 4.03 2.58
CA VAL A 125 -8.57 5.12 2.96
C VAL A 125 -9.41 4.71 4.16
N SER A 126 -9.36 5.53 5.21
CA SER A 126 -10.25 5.42 6.37
C SER A 126 -11.21 6.61 6.43
N VAL A 127 -12.37 6.38 7.03
CA VAL A 127 -13.45 7.37 7.15
C VAL A 127 -13.70 7.65 8.63
N SER A 128 -13.83 8.93 8.97
CA SER A 128 -14.34 9.38 10.25
C SER A 128 -15.47 10.38 10.02
N SER A 129 -16.58 10.22 10.75
CA SER A 129 -17.65 11.23 10.79
C SER A 129 -17.65 11.90 12.14
N SER A 130 -17.75 13.22 12.19
CA SER A 130 -18.02 13.96 13.41
C SER A 130 -19.50 13.80 13.76
N SER A 131 -19.83 12.88 14.68
CA SER A 131 -21.09 12.98 15.41
C SER A 131 -20.93 14.09 16.44
N SER A 132 -21.72 15.16 16.32
CA SER A 132 -21.90 16.12 17.41
C SER A 132 -22.36 15.36 18.66
N SER A 133 -21.55 15.46 19.68
CA SER A 133 -21.64 14.78 20.96
C SER A 133 -23.01 14.92 21.63
N SER A 134 -23.60 13.79 21.99
CA SER A 134 -24.31 13.66 23.26
C SER A 134 -23.87 12.35 23.91
N SER A 135 -23.34 12.53 25.11
CA SER A 135 -22.78 11.55 26.03
C SER A 135 -23.67 10.32 26.24
N SER A 136 -23.09 9.14 26.12
CA SER A 136 -23.23 8.07 27.11
C SER A 136 -22.30 6.90 26.79
N SER A 137 -21.55 6.53 27.81
CA SER A 137 -20.65 5.40 27.91
C SER A 137 -21.38 4.06 27.76
N SER A 138 -20.91 3.21 26.85
CA SER A 138 -20.88 1.75 27.08
C SER A 138 -20.05 1.06 26.04
N SER A 139 -19.09 0.29 26.52
CA SER A 139 -18.22 -0.61 25.82
C SER A 139 -18.98 -1.74 25.14
N SER A 140 -18.86 -1.87 23.84
CA SER A 140 -18.95 -3.16 23.13
C SER A 140 -18.39 -3.03 21.73
N SER A 141 -17.41 -3.87 21.44
CA SER A 141 -16.79 -4.07 20.13
C SER A 141 -17.81 -4.61 19.14
N SER A 142 -18.30 -3.74 18.28
CA SER A 142 -18.93 -4.12 17.02
C SER A 142 -18.60 -3.03 16.00
N SER A 143 -18.23 -3.43 14.79
CA SER A 143 -17.98 -2.54 13.66
C SER A 143 -19.20 -1.62 13.45
N SER A 144 -19.17 -0.46 14.08
CA SER A 144 -20.17 0.57 13.85
C SER A 144 -19.98 1.11 12.43
N GLN A 145 -20.81 0.68 11.49
CA GLN A 145 -20.99 1.37 10.23
C GLN A 145 -21.41 2.80 10.60
N THR A 146 -20.53 3.74 10.35
CA THR A 146 -20.79 5.15 10.58
C THR A 146 -21.88 5.56 9.60
N GLU A 147 -23.09 5.86 10.07
CA GLU A 147 -24.18 6.34 9.23
C GLU A 147 -23.75 7.64 8.55
N ILE A 148 -23.74 7.61 7.22
CA ILE A 148 -23.39 8.73 6.37
C ILE A 148 -24.68 9.30 5.81
N ASN A 149 -24.96 10.57 6.14
CA ASN A 149 -26.19 11.27 5.77
C ASN A 149 -25.87 12.67 5.25
N PRO A 150 -26.71 13.26 4.39
CA PRO A 150 -26.59 14.65 3.99
C PRO A 150 -26.54 15.61 5.17
N GLY A 151 -25.77 16.69 5.05
CA GLY A 151 -25.57 17.69 6.11
C GLY A 151 -24.52 17.30 7.15
N ARG A 152 -24.00 16.07 7.14
CA ARG A 152 -22.89 15.68 8.02
C ARG A 152 -21.55 16.01 7.42
N SER A 153 -20.60 16.39 8.27
CA SER A 153 -19.19 16.52 7.90
C SER A 153 -18.56 15.15 7.94
N VAL A 154 -17.86 14.80 6.87
CA VAL A 154 -17.06 13.58 6.73
C VAL A 154 -15.61 13.96 6.54
N THR A 155 -14.72 13.20 7.18
CA THR A 155 -13.28 13.30 7.01
C THR A 155 -12.75 11.98 6.49
N LEU A 156 -12.12 12.02 5.32
CA LEU A 156 -11.44 10.90 4.70
C LEU A 156 -9.93 11.05 4.91
N SER A 157 -9.30 10.01 5.40
CA SER A 157 -7.86 9.96 5.58
C SER A 157 -7.26 8.96 4.59
N CYS A 158 -6.56 9.47 3.59
CA CYS A 158 -5.72 8.67 2.71
C CYS A 158 -4.38 8.42 3.38
N GLN A 159 -4.03 7.17 3.57
CA GLN A 159 -2.87 6.74 4.32
C GLN A 159 -1.97 5.89 3.43
N TRP A 160 -0.77 6.37 3.18
CA TRP A 160 0.25 5.60 2.48
C TRP A 160 1.25 5.04 3.49
N TYR A 161 1.31 3.71 3.58
CA TYR A 161 2.26 2.96 4.40
C TYR A 161 3.48 2.62 3.55
N SER A 162 4.66 3.12 3.96
CA SER A 162 5.90 3.01 3.22
C SER A 162 7.01 2.39 4.06
N TYR A 163 7.76 1.46 3.48
CA TYR A 163 8.93 0.88 4.13
C TYR A 163 10.17 1.76 4.02
N TYR A 164 10.19 2.81 3.21
CA TYR A 164 11.38 3.64 2.98
C TYR A 164 12.02 4.22 4.26
N GLY A 165 11.24 4.35 5.35
CA GLY A 165 11.73 4.87 6.63
C GLY A 165 12.07 6.35 6.63
N LEU A 166 11.65 7.04 5.58
CA LEU A 166 11.77 8.48 5.40
C LEU A 166 10.52 9.19 5.90
N SER A 167 10.64 10.47 6.24
CA SER A 167 9.47 11.26 6.61
C SER A 167 8.59 11.50 5.40
N CYS A 168 7.30 11.75 5.63
CA CYS A 168 6.35 12.08 4.57
C CYS A 168 6.78 13.32 3.80
N GLU A 169 7.24 14.34 4.53
CA GLU A 169 7.71 15.60 3.98
C GLU A 169 8.87 15.38 3.01
N TYR A 170 9.81 14.50 3.35
CA TYR A 170 10.93 14.18 2.49
C TYR A 170 10.49 13.42 1.23
N LEU A 171 9.61 12.42 1.38
CA LEU A 171 9.11 11.62 0.25
C LEU A 171 8.36 12.49 -0.76
N VAL A 172 7.56 13.46 -0.26
CA VAL A 172 6.80 14.38 -1.12
C VAL A 172 7.69 15.47 -1.71
N SER A 173 8.62 16.08 -0.93
CA SER A 173 9.42 17.20 -1.42
C SER A 173 10.61 16.80 -2.27
N SER A 174 11.25 15.67 -1.98
CA SER A 174 12.51 15.23 -2.60
C SER A 174 12.43 13.85 -3.24
N GLY A 175 11.48 13.01 -2.81
CA GLY A 175 11.29 11.65 -3.31
C GLY A 175 10.44 11.57 -4.59
N GLY A 176 9.89 12.68 -5.08
CA GLY A 176 9.05 12.71 -6.28
C GLY A 176 7.67 12.09 -6.11
N PHE A 177 7.27 11.77 -4.86
CA PHE A 177 5.94 11.21 -4.58
C PHE A 177 4.92 12.33 -4.33
N GLU A 178 3.68 12.08 -4.70
CA GLU A 178 2.57 12.96 -4.42
C GLU A 178 1.32 12.14 -4.05
N LEU A 179 0.60 12.61 -3.02
CA LEU A 179 -0.72 12.13 -2.65
C LEU A 179 -1.76 13.14 -3.08
N LEU A 180 -2.80 12.71 -3.80
CA LEU A 180 -3.85 13.56 -4.36
C LEU A 180 -5.23 12.99 -4.04
N TRP A 181 -6.19 13.88 -3.77
CA TRP A 181 -7.60 13.56 -3.83
C TRP A 181 -8.16 14.05 -5.16
N VAL A 182 -8.73 13.12 -5.95
CA VAL A 182 -9.33 13.44 -7.25
C VAL A 182 -10.79 12.97 -7.31
N ASN A 183 -11.58 13.64 -8.16
CA ASN A 183 -12.92 13.21 -8.50
C ASN A 183 -12.91 12.04 -9.51
N GLN A 184 -14.09 11.57 -9.90
CA GLN A 184 -14.25 10.50 -10.88
C GLN A 184 -13.60 10.83 -12.25
N ALA A 185 -13.55 12.10 -12.63
CA ALA A 185 -12.92 12.57 -13.87
C ALA A 185 -11.39 12.72 -13.76
N GLY A 186 -10.81 12.49 -12.58
CA GLY A 186 -9.37 12.67 -12.32
C GLY A 186 -8.95 14.11 -12.04
N VAL A 187 -9.88 15.01 -11.78
CA VAL A 187 -9.59 16.40 -11.43
C VAL A 187 -9.26 16.50 -9.95
N ASP A 188 -8.17 17.22 -9.62
CA ASP A 188 -7.73 17.46 -8.25
C ASP A 188 -8.79 18.26 -7.47
N LEU A 189 -9.22 17.70 -6.35
CA LEU A 189 -10.24 18.32 -5.47
C LEU A 189 -9.69 19.52 -4.69
N LYS A 190 -8.39 19.72 -4.63
CA LYS A 190 -7.76 20.87 -3.98
C LYS A 190 -8.19 22.21 -4.60
N THR A 191 -8.62 22.19 -5.86
CA THR A 191 -9.09 23.39 -6.59
C THR A 191 -10.56 23.74 -6.32
N ASP A 192 -11.32 22.85 -5.66
CA ASP A 192 -12.74 23.04 -5.35
C ASP A 192 -12.90 23.43 -3.88
N SER A 193 -13.44 24.62 -3.63
CA SER A 193 -13.63 25.19 -2.29
C SER A 193 -14.58 24.40 -1.37
N ARG A 194 -15.32 23.45 -1.90
CA ARG A 194 -16.13 22.50 -1.10
C ARG A 194 -15.28 21.60 -0.22
N TYR A 195 -14.04 21.33 -0.63
CA TYR A 195 -13.17 20.37 0.02
C TYR A 195 -12.06 21.09 0.79
N GLN A 196 -11.90 20.72 2.05
CA GLN A 196 -10.73 21.13 2.83
C GLN A 196 -9.72 19.99 2.77
N ILE A 197 -8.61 20.21 2.06
CA ILE A 197 -7.54 19.24 1.92
C ILE A 197 -6.32 19.76 2.67
N PHE A 198 -5.89 18.99 3.67
CA PHE A 198 -4.71 19.28 4.45
C PHE A 198 -3.50 18.58 3.82
N SER A 199 -2.38 19.30 3.78
CA SER A 199 -1.12 18.77 3.22
C SER A 199 -0.71 17.47 3.87
N PRO A 200 -0.05 16.57 3.13
CA PRO A 200 0.43 15.33 3.69
C PRO A 200 1.31 15.58 4.90
N SER A 201 1.06 14.85 5.97
CA SER A 201 1.83 14.93 7.21
C SER A 201 2.26 13.55 7.67
N SER A 202 3.39 13.50 8.38
CA SER A 202 3.85 12.31 9.07
C SER A 202 3.14 12.16 10.39
N SER A 203 2.33 11.10 10.55
CA SER A 203 1.93 10.67 11.91
C SER A 203 2.96 9.69 12.50
N ALA A 204 3.80 9.10 11.65
CA ALA A 204 4.94 8.23 11.97
C ALA A 204 5.86 8.13 10.74
N ARG A 205 7.13 7.75 10.94
CA ARG A 205 8.18 7.68 9.87
C ARG A 205 7.88 6.75 8.69
N TYR A 206 6.80 5.99 8.73
CA TYR A 206 6.42 4.99 7.72
C TYR A 206 5.00 5.22 7.19
N ARG A 207 4.35 6.34 7.55
CA ARG A 207 2.98 6.62 7.13
C ARG A 207 2.81 8.10 6.77
N CYS A 208 2.41 8.34 5.52
CA CYS A 208 1.92 9.63 5.05
C CYS A 208 0.41 9.68 5.11
N ILE A 209 -0.16 10.78 5.56
CA ILE A 209 -1.61 10.98 5.65
C ILE A 209 -1.99 12.26 4.91
N LEU A 210 -2.87 12.13 3.92
CA LEU A 210 -3.56 13.24 3.26
C LEU A 210 -5.03 13.22 3.64
N THR A 211 -5.51 14.30 4.25
CA THR A 211 -6.88 14.37 4.76
C THR A 211 -7.75 15.24 3.88
N LEU A 212 -8.96 14.76 3.57
CA LEU A 212 -10.02 15.51 2.90
C LEU A 212 -11.21 15.62 3.85
N THR A 213 -11.69 16.84 4.10
CA THR A 213 -12.90 17.09 4.88
C THR A 213 -13.92 17.85 4.03
N THR A 214 -15.16 17.42 4.07
CA THR A 214 -16.28 18.08 3.39
C THR A 214 -17.59 17.84 4.12
N THR A 215 -18.58 18.71 3.87
CA THR A 215 -19.97 18.49 4.29
C THR A 215 -20.73 17.84 3.14
N LEU A 216 -21.37 16.73 3.42
CA LEU A 216 -22.11 15.96 2.41
C LEU A 216 -23.41 16.66 2.02
N LEU A 217 -23.71 16.68 0.73
CA LEU A 217 -24.96 17.21 0.15
C LEU A 217 -25.82 16.04 -0.36
N ASN A 218 -27.11 16.27 -0.58
CA ASN A 218 -28.01 15.25 -1.12
C ASN A 218 -27.53 14.64 -2.45
N GLU A 219 -26.85 15.45 -3.27
CA GLU A 219 -26.29 15.06 -4.56
C GLU A 219 -25.00 14.25 -4.48
N ASP A 220 -24.45 14.05 -3.28
CA ASP A 220 -23.23 13.26 -3.09
C ASP A 220 -23.49 11.76 -2.96
N ASP A 221 -24.74 11.32 -2.94
CA ASP A 221 -25.03 9.89 -2.97
C ASP A 221 -24.44 9.24 -4.22
N ASN A 222 -23.72 8.13 -4.02
CA ASN A 222 -22.93 7.44 -5.04
C ASN A 222 -21.76 8.26 -5.65
N ARG A 223 -21.45 9.42 -5.10
CA ARG A 223 -20.26 10.19 -5.52
C ARG A 223 -18.99 9.43 -5.19
N GLU A 224 -18.06 9.44 -6.16
CA GLU A 224 -16.79 8.76 -6.03
C GLU A 224 -15.65 9.77 -5.88
N TRP A 225 -14.83 9.54 -4.85
CA TRP A 225 -13.54 10.20 -4.67
C TRP A 225 -12.44 9.16 -4.69
N ARG A 226 -11.28 9.50 -5.23
CA ARG A 226 -10.12 8.63 -5.26
C ARG A 226 -8.93 9.31 -4.62
N CYS A 227 -8.27 8.62 -3.71
CA CYS A 227 -6.92 8.98 -3.33
C CYS A 227 -5.93 8.31 -4.26
N GLN A 228 -5.01 9.06 -4.82
CA GLN A 228 -3.97 8.59 -5.73
C GLN A 228 -2.59 8.82 -5.13
N LEU A 229 -1.72 7.83 -5.29
CA LEU A 229 -0.29 7.95 -5.08
C LEU A 229 0.39 7.99 -6.45
N THR A 230 1.13 9.05 -6.72
CA THR A 230 1.96 9.19 -7.92
C THR A 230 3.43 9.26 -7.53
N GLU A 231 4.31 8.88 -8.45
CA GLU A 231 5.75 9.09 -8.37
C GLU A 231 6.21 9.66 -9.71
N TYR A 232 6.83 10.83 -9.69
CA TYR A 232 7.21 11.59 -10.90
C TYR A 232 6.05 11.67 -11.91
N TYR A 233 4.84 12.04 -11.42
CA TYR A 233 3.59 12.15 -12.19
C TYR A 233 3.05 10.83 -12.74
N GLN A 234 3.67 9.69 -12.43
CA GLN A 234 3.17 8.37 -12.82
C GLN A 234 2.31 7.77 -11.70
N LEU A 235 1.08 7.41 -12.03
CA LEU A 235 0.18 6.74 -11.08
C LEU A 235 0.78 5.39 -10.65
N LYS A 236 0.96 5.20 -9.34
CA LYS A 236 1.42 3.94 -8.74
C LYS A 236 0.27 3.10 -8.25
N THR A 237 -0.66 3.70 -7.53
CA THR A 237 -1.86 3.03 -7.03
C THR A 237 -2.93 4.07 -6.65
N SER A 238 -4.19 3.62 -6.53
CA SER A 238 -5.29 4.50 -6.11
C SER A 238 -6.35 3.74 -5.33
N VAL A 239 -6.85 4.35 -4.27
CA VAL A 239 -7.99 3.83 -3.50
C VAL A 239 -9.23 4.66 -3.79
N ARG A 240 -10.32 3.97 -4.09
CA ARG A 240 -11.65 4.56 -4.32
C ARG A 240 -12.45 4.58 -3.03
N TYR A 241 -13.12 5.68 -2.80
CA TYR A 241 -14.17 5.82 -1.80
C TYR A 241 -15.47 6.24 -2.47
N THR A 242 -16.55 5.52 -2.22
CA THR A 242 -17.88 5.87 -2.75
C THR A 242 -18.79 6.24 -1.58
N VAL A 243 -19.35 7.43 -1.63
CA VAL A 243 -20.37 7.88 -0.67
C VAL A 243 -21.62 7.03 -0.87
N LYS A 244 -22.14 6.46 0.22
CA LYS A 244 -23.42 5.77 0.21
C LYS A 244 -24.21 6.19 1.43
N TYR A 245 -25.37 6.78 1.20
CA TYR A 245 -26.26 7.12 2.27
C TYR A 245 -26.98 5.88 2.78
N SER A 246 -27.10 5.75 4.09
CA SER A 246 -27.96 4.77 4.73
C SER A 246 -29.42 5.21 4.54
N GLY A 247 -30.01 4.82 3.41
CA GLY A 247 -31.39 5.16 3.10
C GLY A 247 -32.35 4.10 3.61
N GLU A 248 -33.16 4.40 4.62
CA GLU A 248 -34.52 3.95 4.62
C GLU A 248 -35.23 4.61 3.43
N LYS A 249 -35.60 3.81 2.42
CA LYS A 249 -36.60 4.24 1.45
C LYS A 249 -37.88 4.46 2.23
N GLN A 250 -38.16 5.71 2.63
CA GLN A 250 -39.51 6.08 3.01
C GLN A 250 -40.40 5.83 1.78
N HIS A 251 -41.06 4.69 1.79
CA HIS A 251 -42.22 4.48 0.94
C HIS A 251 -43.26 5.50 1.37
N CYS A 252 -43.31 6.63 0.69
CA CYS A 252 -44.48 7.49 0.72
C CYS A 252 -45.64 6.68 0.11
N LYS A 253 -46.45 6.06 0.94
CA LYS A 253 -47.75 5.56 0.51
C LYS A 253 -48.64 6.78 0.30
N ILE A 254 -48.95 7.05 -0.96
CA ILE A 254 -50.06 7.92 -1.36
C ILE A 254 -51.38 7.18 -1.14
#